data_165d468462029ae88b7e0b7fb8a05f2e
#
_entry.id   165d468462029ae88b7e0b7fb8a05f2e
#
_cell.length_a   1.000
_cell.length_b   1.000
_cell.length_c   1.000
_cell.angle_alpha   90.00
_cell.angle_beta   90.00
_cell.angle_gamma   90.00
#
_symmetry.space_group_name_H-M   'P 1'
#
loop_
_entity.id
_entity.type
_entity.pdbx_description
1 polymer ?
#
loop_
_entity_poly.entity_id
_entity_poly.type
_entity_poly.pdbx_seq_one_letter_code
_entity_poly.pdbx_strand_id
1 'polypeptide(L)'
;MRLAIAAVYLVADSDDEKLLEVHLDQIEKNTPEPYVLYAAANRLPEHLRHALARHPNVSIRDLPTTELRESLENAFYLELLVKAAIEEGATHVCTLHMDSFPVRPGWATELAGRLHGDCVLAGLERDPNLDRKPLTAFMFFTRDFYLTCQPTFQLPEEALGTAEYLRYARSCPHTRDSGAGYGFKIFREGLAWYRLARTDHGPDGWGFGIFGDTIFHLGGGQWFPKENAGAPRPGRLTFGLERVWNAARLVLPRGLQSRIGQLVPWALRMEVGHSRVARRKAELVRAPEAFLRDVRLG
;
A
#
# COMPACT_ATOMS: atom_id res chain seq x y z
N MET A 1 1.27 20.11 13.32
CA MET A 1 1.11 19.29 12.09
C MET A 1 -0.33 19.38 11.62
N ARG A 2 -0.59 19.60 10.32
CA ARG A 2 -1.90 19.47 9.67
C ARG A 2 -1.80 18.23 8.76
N LEU A 3 -2.32 17.11 9.24
CA LEU A 3 -2.21 15.82 8.56
C LEU A 3 -3.36 15.67 7.55
N ALA A 4 -3.02 15.30 6.32
CA ALA A 4 -3.96 14.78 5.33
C ALA A 4 -3.69 13.29 5.09
N ILE A 5 -4.74 12.51 5.02
CA ILE A 5 -4.70 11.09 4.63
C ILE A 5 -5.42 10.99 3.28
N ALA A 6 -4.76 10.49 2.25
CA ALA A 6 -5.33 10.29 0.92
C ALA A 6 -5.60 8.79 0.70
N ALA A 7 -6.85 8.42 0.44
CA ALA A 7 -7.25 7.04 0.24
C ALA A 7 -8.21 6.88 -0.94
N VAL A 8 -8.00 5.82 -1.72
CA VAL A 8 -8.89 5.42 -2.83
C VAL A 8 -9.68 4.19 -2.38
N TYR A 9 -10.99 4.32 -2.36
CA TYR A 9 -11.89 3.27 -1.87
C TYR A 9 -12.56 2.52 -3.01
N LEU A 10 -12.43 1.22 -2.96
CA LEU A 10 -13.03 0.28 -3.90
C LEU A 10 -13.62 -0.88 -3.08
N VAL A 11 -14.87 -1.20 -3.31
CA VAL A 11 -15.59 -2.28 -2.62
C VAL A 11 -16.16 -3.21 -3.66
N ALA A 12 -15.83 -4.49 -3.59
CA ALA A 12 -16.28 -5.52 -4.50
C ALA A 12 -17.22 -6.53 -3.86
N ASP A 13 -17.12 -6.75 -2.55
CA ASP A 13 -17.89 -7.73 -1.78
C ASP A 13 -18.16 -7.25 -0.34
N SER A 14 -18.92 -8.04 0.42
CA SER A 14 -19.28 -7.72 1.80
C SER A 14 -18.10 -7.75 2.77
N ASP A 15 -17.02 -8.45 2.47
CA ASP A 15 -15.82 -8.43 3.30
C ASP A 15 -15.02 -7.15 3.05
N ASP A 16 -15.08 -6.58 1.84
CA ASP A 16 -14.54 -5.24 1.57
C ASP A 16 -15.32 -4.16 2.30
N GLU A 17 -16.67 -4.28 2.42
CA GLU A 17 -17.48 -3.34 3.22
C GLU A 17 -17.02 -3.32 4.67
N LYS A 18 -16.86 -4.50 5.29
CA LYS A 18 -16.35 -4.64 6.65
C LYS A 18 -14.89 -4.17 6.79
N LEU A 19 -14.07 -4.41 5.75
CA LEU A 19 -12.69 -3.94 5.76
C LEU A 19 -12.62 -2.42 5.74
N LEU A 20 -13.54 -1.74 5.03
CA LEU A 20 -13.67 -0.28 5.07
C LEU A 20 -13.99 0.21 6.50
N GLU A 21 -14.92 -0.45 7.21
CA GLU A 21 -15.22 -0.13 8.60
C GLU A 21 -13.98 -0.30 9.49
N VAL A 22 -13.29 -1.44 9.41
CA VAL A 22 -12.06 -1.68 10.17
C VAL A 22 -10.99 -0.63 9.86
N HIS A 23 -10.83 -0.26 8.59
CA HIS A 23 -9.86 0.75 8.17
C HIS A 23 -10.15 2.11 8.81
N LEU A 24 -11.40 2.57 8.78
CA LEU A 24 -11.82 3.84 9.38
C LEU A 24 -11.67 3.83 10.89
N ASP A 25 -12.11 2.77 11.56
CA ASP A 25 -12.00 2.60 13.02
C ASP A 25 -10.52 2.61 13.47
N GLN A 26 -9.64 1.94 12.73
CA GLN A 26 -8.22 1.90 13.07
C GLN A 26 -7.53 3.26 12.83
N ILE A 27 -7.91 3.99 11.78
CA ILE A 27 -7.43 5.36 11.57
C ILE A 27 -7.87 6.25 12.73
N GLU A 28 -9.15 6.27 13.07
CA GLU A 28 -9.70 7.09 14.14
C GLU A 28 -9.05 6.76 15.49
N LYS A 29 -9.00 5.48 15.85
CA LYS A 29 -8.41 4.98 17.09
C LYS A 29 -6.92 5.34 17.24
N ASN A 30 -6.16 5.28 16.16
CA ASN A 30 -4.71 5.36 16.22
C ASN A 30 -4.13 6.69 15.71
N THR A 31 -4.97 7.65 15.30
CA THR A 31 -4.52 8.98 14.83
C THR A 31 -5.08 10.08 15.72
N PRO A 32 -4.45 10.33 16.89
CA PRO A 32 -4.91 11.37 17.81
C PRO A 32 -4.61 12.78 17.28
N GLU A 33 -3.74 12.92 16.31
CA GLU A 33 -3.44 14.19 15.66
C GLU A 33 -4.64 14.65 14.82
N PRO A 34 -4.91 15.98 14.74
CA PRO A 34 -5.94 16.49 13.84
C PRO A 34 -5.62 16.12 12.38
N TYR A 35 -6.54 15.45 11.73
CA TYR A 35 -6.39 15.00 10.34
C TYR A 35 -7.65 15.22 9.52
N VAL A 36 -7.48 15.25 8.19
CA VAL A 36 -8.55 15.14 7.20
C VAL A 36 -8.25 13.95 6.29
N LEU A 37 -9.22 13.04 6.17
CA LEU A 37 -9.17 11.91 5.24
C LEU A 37 -9.81 12.32 3.91
N TYR A 38 -8.99 12.54 2.91
CA TYR A 38 -9.40 12.83 1.52
C TYR A 38 -9.70 11.51 0.81
N ALA A 39 -10.95 11.30 0.46
CA ALA A 39 -11.44 10.05 -0.07
C ALA A 39 -11.85 10.14 -1.54
N ALA A 40 -11.28 9.31 -2.40
CA ALA A 40 -11.84 9.00 -3.71
C ALA A 40 -12.86 7.85 -3.55
N ALA A 41 -14.13 8.15 -3.75
CA ALA A 41 -15.25 7.22 -3.53
C ALA A 41 -16.05 6.96 -4.81
N ASN A 42 -15.44 7.17 -5.98
CA ASN A 42 -16.12 7.11 -7.29
C ASN A 42 -16.73 5.73 -7.59
N ARG A 43 -16.17 4.68 -7.00
CA ARG A 43 -16.62 3.29 -7.22
C ARG A 43 -17.28 2.67 -5.98
N LEU A 44 -17.59 3.47 -4.96
CA LEU A 44 -18.36 2.99 -3.81
C LEU A 44 -19.86 2.93 -4.13
N PRO A 45 -20.57 1.90 -3.66
CA PRO A 45 -22.03 1.92 -3.57
C PRO A 45 -22.53 3.12 -2.76
N GLU A 46 -23.69 3.65 -3.12
CA GLU A 46 -24.21 4.89 -2.52
C GLU A 46 -24.37 4.82 -1.00
N HIS A 47 -24.82 3.68 -0.46
CA HIS A 47 -24.96 3.48 0.97
C HIS A 47 -23.62 3.58 1.73
N LEU A 48 -22.52 3.08 1.13
CA LEU A 48 -21.17 3.20 1.70
C LEU A 48 -20.61 4.61 1.55
N ARG A 49 -20.91 5.29 0.43
CA ARG A 49 -20.56 6.69 0.25
C ARG A 49 -21.24 7.56 1.32
N HIS A 50 -22.51 7.32 1.61
CA HIS A 50 -23.24 7.99 2.69
C HIS A 50 -22.68 7.63 4.08
N ALA A 51 -22.30 6.38 4.31
CA ALA A 51 -21.67 5.98 5.57
C ALA A 51 -20.34 6.70 5.76
N LEU A 52 -19.48 6.73 4.73
CA LEU A 52 -18.21 7.42 4.74
C LEU A 52 -18.35 8.94 4.99
N ALA A 53 -19.35 9.58 4.38
CA ALA A 53 -19.63 11.02 4.54
C ALA A 53 -20.05 11.42 5.97
N ARG A 54 -20.49 10.46 6.79
CA ARG A 54 -20.87 10.72 8.20
C ARG A 54 -19.68 10.78 9.16
N HIS A 55 -18.50 10.31 8.75
CA HIS A 55 -17.31 10.44 9.57
C HIS A 55 -16.81 11.88 9.57
N PRO A 56 -16.60 12.50 10.74
CA PRO A 56 -16.36 13.95 10.86
C PRO A 56 -15.05 14.41 10.20
N ASN A 57 -14.08 13.51 10.09
CA ASN A 57 -12.77 13.80 9.52
C ASN A 57 -12.65 13.39 8.05
N VAL A 58 -13.73 12.95 7.40
CA VAL A 58 -13.72 12.50 6.01
C VAL A 58 -14.20 13.59 5.08
N SER A 59 -13.43 13.85 4.03
CA SER A 59 -13.77 14.73 2.92
C SER A 59 -13.80 13.92 1.63
N ILE A 60 -15.00 13.51 1.21
CA ILE A 60 -15.19 12.85 -0.09
C ILE A 60 -14.98 13.87 -1.19
N ARG A 61 -14.17 13.52 -2.19
CA ARG A 61 -13.88 14.38 -3.33
C ARG A 61 -14.64 13.93 -4.56
N ASP A 62 -15.29 14.89 -5.23
CA ASP A 62 -15.88 14.66 -6.54
C ASP A 62 -14.76 14.74 -7.59
N LEU A 63 -14.25 13.56 -7.93
CA LEU A 63 -13.14 13.42 -8.87
C LEU A 63 -13.64 12.97 -10.25
N PRO A 64 -12.96 13.37 -11.33
CA PRO A 64 -13.34 12.94 -12.67
C PRO A 64 -13.22 11.41 -12.79
N THR A 65 -14.08 10.82 -13.61
CA THR A 65 -13.96 9.41 -13.96
C THR A 65 -12.77 9.17 -14.88
N THR A 66 -12.21 7.95 -14.83
CA THR A 66 -11.08 7.57 -15.69
C THR A 66 -11.29 6.19 -16.29
N GLU A 67 -10.72 5.97 -17.48
CA GLU A 67 -10.64 4.66 -18.12
C GLU A 67 -9.44 3.84 -17.63
N LEU A 68 -8.57 4.44 -16.81
CA LEU A 68 -7.45 3.74 -16.19
C LEU A 68 -7.97 2.65 -15.23
N ARG A 69 -7.15 1.61 -15.03
CA ARG A 69 -7.48 0.49 -14.15
C ARG A 69 -6.32 0.15 -13.24
N GLU A 70 -6.61 -0.54 -12.16
CA GLU A 70 -5.64 -1.07 -11.19
C GLU A 70 -4.70 0.01 -10.62
N SER A 71 -3.39 -0.24 -10.67
CA SER A 71 -2.38 0.68 -10.12
C SER A 71 -2.35 2.04 -10.82
N LEU A 72 -2.74 2.10 -12.10
CA LEU A 72 -2.82 3.36 -12.85
C LEU A 72 -4.01 4.20 -12.39
N GLU A 73 -5.16 3.59 -12.16
CA GLU A 73 -6.34 4.25 -11.59
C GLU A 73 -6.06 4.76 -10.17
N ASN A 74 -5.44 3.91 -9.34
CA ASN A 74 -5.06 4.29 -7.99
C ASN A 74 -4.10 5.49 -7.99
N ALA A 75 -3.08 5.47 -8.84
CA ALA A 75 -2.13 6.56 -8.98
C ALA A 75 -2.82 7.86 -9.43
N PHE A 76 -3.74 7.78 -10.41
CA PHE A 76 -4.51 8.93 -10.89
C PHE A 76 -5.31 9.60 -9.77
N TYR A 77 -6.05 8.82 -8.99
CA TYR A 77 -6.84 9.38 -7.90
C TYR A 77 -5.98 9.88 -6.74
N LEU A 78 -4.91 9.17 -6.38
CA LEU A 78 -3.98 9.66 -5.36
C LEU A 78 -3.34 10.98 -5.73
N GLU A 79 -2.97 11.19 -7.02
CA GLU A 79 -2.44 12.47 -7.50
C GLU A 79 -3.41 13.62 -7.23
N LEU A 80 -4.68 13.45 -7.57
CA LEU A 80 -5.72 14.45 -7.36
C LEU A 80 -5.99 14.72 -5.87
N LEU A 81 -6.04 13.67 -5.05
CA LEU A 81 -6.27 13.80 -3.61
C LEU A 81 -5.11 14.51 -2.90
N VAL A 82 -3.87 14.13 -3.23
CA VAL A 82 -2.68 14.75 -2.66
C VAL A 82 -2.59 16.22 -3.05
N LYS A 83 -2.83 16.53 -4.32
CA LYS A 83 -2.86 17.91 -4.79
C LYS A 83 -3.89 18.73 -4.03
N ALA A 84 -5.12 18.26 -3.90
CA ALA A 84 -6.17 18.95 -3.14
C ALA A 84 -5.78 19.16 -1.67
N ALA A 85 -5.22 18.14 -1.02
CA ALA A 85 -4.75 18.24 0.37
C ALA A 85 -3.66 19.31 0.54
N ILE A 86 -2.70 19.39 -0.39
CA ILE A 86 -1.62 20.37 -0.36
C ILE A 86 -2.16 21.80 -0.59
N GLU A 87 -3.07 21.97 -1.55
CA GLU A 87 -3.72 23.26 -1.86
C GLU A 87 -4.55 23.74 -0.65
N GLU A 88 -5.19 22.85 0.09
CA GLU A 88 -5.93 23.18 1.32
C GLU A 88 -5.02 23.32 2.57
N GLY A 89 -3.71 23.27 2.38
CA GLY A 89 -2.72 23.66 3.37
C GLY A 89 -2.32 22.51 4.31
N ALA A 90 -2.46 21.25 3.93
CA ALA A 90 -1.84 20.16 4.65
C ALA A 90 -0.32 20.36 4.72
N THR A 91 0.28 20.13 5.89
CA THR A 91 1.74 20.20 6.07
C THR A 91 2.41 18.84 5.87
N HIS A 92 1.65 17.78 6.11
CA HIS A 92 2.06 16.38 5.92
C HIS A 92 0.93 15.63 5.22
N VAL A 93 1.31 14.76 4.32
CA VAL A 93 0.37 13.89 3.58
C VAL A 93 0.77 12.43 3.80
N CYS A 94 -0.25 11.61 4.06
CA CYS A 94 -0.14 10.17 4.10
C CYS A 94 -1.01 9.57 3.00
N THR A 95 -0.51 8.59 2.26
CA THR A 95 -1.35 7.71 1.44
C THR A 95 -1.68 6.45 2.20
N LEU A 96 -2.92 5.95 2.07
CA LEU A 96 -3.33 4.65 2.59
C LEU A 96 -4.14 3.90 1.53
N HIS A 97 -3.92 2.60 1.43
CA HIS A 97 -4.88 1.70 0.81
C HIS A 97 -5.92 1.28 1.86
N MET A 98 -7.12 0.88 1.43
CA MET A 98 -8.16 0.40 2.34
C MET A 98 -7.72 -0.82 3.18
N ASP A 99 -6.75 -1.58 2.71
CA ASP A 99 -6.15 -2.73 3.37
C ASP A 99 -4.87 -2.40 4.16
N SER A 100 -4.59 -1.10 4.39
CA SER A 100 -3.50 -0.62 5.23
C SER A 100 -3.97 0.48 6.17
N PHE A 101 -3.53 0.44 7.42
CA PHE A 101 -3.94 1.41 8.44
C PHE A 101 -2.95 1.44 9.61
N PRO A 102 -2.92 2.54 10.39
CA PRO A 102 -2.10 2.61 11.59
C PRO A 102 -2.64 1.67 12.68
N VAL A 103 -1.72 1.03 13.42
CA VAL A 103 -2.06 0.10 14.51
C VAL A 103 -1.57 0.57 15.87
N ARG A 104 -0.99 1.77 15.92
CA ARG A 104 -0.46 2.38 17.14
C ARG A 104 -0.66 3.89 17.12
N PRO A 105 -1.09 4.53 18.23
CA PRO A 105 -1.22 5.99 18.30
C PRO A 105 0.16 6.67 18.24
N GLY A 106 0.16 7.94 17.81
CA GLY A 106 1.36 8.77 17.71
C GLY A 106 2.28 8.47 16.51
N TRP A 107 1.85 7.60 15.62
CA TRP A 107 2.60 7.21 14.42
C TRP A 107 2.98 8.40 13.53
N ALA A 108 2.05 9.35 13.36
CA ALA A 108 2.27 10.48 12.47
C ALA A 108 3.31 11.44 13.03
N THR A 109 3.25 11.73 14.32
CA THR A 109 4.24 12.55 15.02
C THR A 109 5.63 11.90 15.00
N GLU A 110 5.72 10.59 15.24
CA GLU A 110 6.97 9.85 15.17
C GLU A 110 7.59 9.91 13.78
N LEU A 111 6.81 9.64 12.74
CA LEU A 111 7.29 9.65 11.36
C LEU A 111 7.65 11.06 10.90
N ALA A 112 6.91 12.09 11.31
CA ALA A 112 7.29 13.48 11.04
C ALA A 112 8.67 13.81 11.60
N GLY A 113 8.99 13.30 12.78
CA GLY A 113 10.33 13.44 13.39
C GLY A 113 11.45 12.73 12.61
N ARG A 114 11.13 11.80 11.72
CA ARG A 114 12.11 11.13 10.84
C ARG A 114 12.38 11.90 9.55
N LEU A 115 11.47 12.82 9.17
CA LEU A 115 11.59 13.60 7.93
C LEU A 115 12.41 14.86 8.16
N HIS A 116 13.72 14.73 8.07
CA HIS A 116 14.67 15.85 8.21
C HIS A 116 15.88 15.65 7.30
N GLY A 117 16.55 16.76 6.94
CA GLY A 117 17.67 16.73 5.99
C GLY A 117 17.23 16.16 4.64
N ASP A 118 17.96 15.18 4.14
CA ASP A 118 17.68 14.52 2.86
C ASP A 118 16.57 13.47 2.94
N CYS A 119 16.10 13.11 4.15
CA CYS A 119 15.03 12.14 4.36
C CYS A 119 13.67 12.81 4.20
N VAL A 120 13.03 12.64 3.05
CA VAL A 120 11.83 13.39 2.63
C VAL A 120 10.52 12.61 2.68
N LEU A 121 10.60 11.29 2.85
CA LEU A 121 9.45 10.39 2.84
C LEU A 121 9.69 9.24 3.81
N ALA A 122 8.63 8.80 4.49
CA ALA A 122 8.58 7.51 5.18
C ALA A 122 7.56 6.60 4.49
N GLY A 123 7.84 5.31 4.39
CA GLY A 123 6.93 4.42 3.67
C GLY A 123 7.25 2.95 3.82
N LEU A 124 6.29 2.11 3.39
CA LEU A 124 6.51 0.68 3.25
C LEU A 124 7.45 0.43 2.07
N GLU A 125 8.40 -0.47 2.26
CA GLU A 125 9.23 -0.96 1.15
C GLU A 125 8.50 -2.15 0.51
N ARG A 126 8.29 -2.08 -0.81
CA ARG A 126 7.53 -3.09 -1.52
C ARG A 126 8.16 -4.48 -1.40
N ASP A 127 9.44 -4.58 -1.69
CA ASP A 127 10.22 -5.80 -1.51
C ASP A 127 11.68 -5.42 -1.23
N PRO A 128 12.17 -5.65 -0.01
CA PRO A 128 13.53 -5.26 0.37
C PRO A 128 14.63 -5.98 -0.44
N ASN A 129 14.29 -7.08 -1.10
CA ASN A 129 15.26 -7.86 -1.88
C ASN A 129 15.19 -7.59 -3.39
N LEU A 130 14.02 -7.19 -3.89
CA LEU A 130 13.75 -7.11 -5.34
C LEU A 130 13.25 -5.74 -5.79
N ASP A 131 12.53 -4.99 -4.95
CA ASP A 131 11.88 -3.76 -5.36
C ASP A 131 11.88 -2.73 -4.22
N ARG A 132 12.90 -1.90 -4.21
CA ARG A 132 13.20 -0.93 -3.14
C ARG A 132 12.49 0.41 -3.31
N LYS A 133 11.30 0.43 -3.88
CA LYS A 133 10.52 1.66 -3.96
C LYS A 133 9.52 1.78 -2.82
N PRO A 134 9.11 2.99 -2.46
CA PRO A 134 7.99 3.18 -1.54
C PRO A 134 6.70 2.64 -2.15
N LEU A 135 5.89 1.98 -1.32
CA LEU A 135 4.61 1.40 -1.70
C LEU A 135 3.48 2.37 -1.35
N THR A 136 2.60 2.66 -2.29
CA THR A 136 1.46 3.58 -2.09
C THR A 136 0.45 3.13 -1.04
N ALA A 137 0.52 1.86 -0.63
CA ALA A 137 -0.25 1.37 0.52
C ALA A 137 0.03 2.16 1.80
N PHE A 138 1.25 2.71 1.92
CA PHE A 138 1.60 3.70 2.92
C PHE A 138 2.82 4.51 2.48
N MET A 139 2.62 5.78 2.27
CA MET A 139 3.68 6.78 2.09
C MET A 139 3.32 7.99 2.96
N PHE A 140 4.29 8.53 3.68
CA PHE A 140 4.13 9.72 4.51
C PHE A 140 5.23 10.71 4.17
N PHE A 141 4.87 11.95 3.82
CA PHE A 141 5.81 12.95 3.34
C PHE A 141 5.35 14.38 3.67
N THR A 142 6.28 15.34 3.56
CA THR A 142 6.01 16.74 3.83
C THR A 142 5.48 17.47 2.60
N ARG A 143 4.71 18.53 2.84
CA ARG A 143 4.31 19.50 1.81
C ARG A 143 5.52 20.08 1.07
N ASP A 144 6.58 20.41 1.79
CA ASP A 144 7.77 21.05 1.22
C ASP A 144 8.44 20.13 0.20
N PHE A 145 8.58 18.84 0.50
CA PHE A 145 9.06 17.86 -0.48
C PHE A 145 8.18 17.83 -1.73
N TYR A 146 6.85 17.77 -1.54
CA TYR A 146 5.92 17.74 -2.67
C TYR A 146 6.04 18.98 -3.56
N LEU A 147 6.05 20.17 -2.97
CA LEU A 147 6.14 21.43 -3.73
C LEU A 147 7.49 21.64 -4.41
N THR A 148 8.59 21.24 -3.73
CA THR A 148 9.96 21.43 -4.26
C THR A 148 10.27 20.41 -5.35
N CYS A 149 9.95 19.16 -5.12
CA CYS A 149 10.33 18.06 -6.00
C CYS A 149 9.28 17.73 -7.05
N GLN A 150 8.00 18.06 -6.80
CA GLN A 150 6.88 17.74 -7.68
C GLN A 150 6.88 16.27 -8.14
N PRO A 151 6.91 15.31 -7.18
CA PRO A 151 6.87 13.89 -7.52
C PRO A 151 5.50 13.52 -8.09
N THR A 152 5.45 12.50 -8.94
CA THR A 152 4.22 11.92 -9.46
C THR A 152 4.10 10.47 -9.03
N PHE A 153 2.86 9.94 -8.86
CA PHE A 153 2.69 8.53 -8.50
C PHE A 153 3.09 7.60 -9.62
N GLN A 154 2.87 8.00 -10.86
CA GLN A 154 3.36 7.29 -12.04
C GLN A 154 4.70 7.85 -12.49
N LEU A 155 5.49 7.00 -13.14
CA LEU A 155 6.66 7.46 -13.87
C LEU A 155 6.22 8.27 -15.08
N PRO A 156 6.78 9.48 -15.29
CA PRO A 156 6.57 10.22 -16.52
C PRO A 156 7.11 9.43 -17.72
N GLU A 157 6.36 9.39 -18.81
CA GLU A 157 6.77 8.63 -20.01
C GLU A 157 8.13 9.10 -20.58
N GLU A 158 8.39 10.40 -20.49
CA GLU A 158 9.66 11.00 -20.92
C GLU A 158 10.86 10.56 -20.09
N ALA A 159 10.64 10.03 -18.89
CA ALA A 159 11.72 9.47 -18.08
C ALA A 159 12.14 8.09 -18.58
N LEU A 160 11.23 7.36 -19.22
CA LEU A 160 11.49 6.01 -19.71
C LEU A 160 12.61 6.02 -20.77
N GLY A 161 13.60 5.13 -20.59
CA GLY A 161 14.74 5.05 -21.53
C GLY A 161 15.90 6.01 -21.22
N THR A 162 15.76 6.95 -20.30
CA THR A 162 16.89 7.78 -19.86
C THR A 162 17.94 6.93 -19.11
N ALA A 163 19.20 7.34 -19.17
CA ALA A 163 20.28 6.65 -18.44
C ALA A 163 20.03 6.63 -16.93
N GLU A 164 19.40 7.67 -16.39
CA GLU A 164 19.02 7.77 -14.97
C GLU A 164 17.95 6.76 -14.62
N TYR A 165 16.91 6.67 -15.44
CA TYR A 165 15.86 5.69 -15.27
C TYR A 165 16.40 4.25 -15.35
N LEU A 166 17.27 3.95 -16.31
CA LEU A 166 17.87 2.63 -16.44
C LEU A 166 18.73 2.25 -15.22
N ARG A 167 19.37 3.23 -14.57
CA ARG A 167 20.05 3.01 -13.29
C ARG A 167 19.07 2.71 -12.16
N TYR A 168 18.00 3.50 -12.04
CA TYR A 168 16.93 3.29 -11.06
C TYR A 168 16.27 1.92 -11.23
N ALA A 169 15.92 1.54 -12.46
CA ALA A 169 15.24 0.30 -12.79
C ALA A 169 16.03 -0.98 -12.42
N ARG A 170 17.35 -0.87 -12.25
CA ARG A 170 18.18 -2.00 -11.77
C ARG A 170 17.85 -2.36 -10.30
N SER A 171 17.48 -1.38 -9.50
CA SER A 171 17.08 -1.58 -8.10
C SER A 171 15.57 -1.65 -7.89
N CYS A 172 14.79 -1.25 -8.90
CA CYS A 172 13.32 -1.17 -8.86
C CYS A 172 12.70 -1.69 -10.16
N PRO A 173 12.69 -3.03 -10.39
CA PRO A 173 12.26 -3.62 -11.66
C PRO A 173 10.77 -3.41 -11.98
N HIS A 174 9.92 -3.18 -10.98
CA HIS A 174 8.48 -2.97 -11.15
C HIS A 174 8.13 -1.48 -11.26
N THR A 175 8.68 -0.82 -12.26
CA THR A 175 8.60 0.63 -12.42
C THR A 175 7.27 1.17 -12.96
N ARG A 176 6.35 0.30 -13.40
CA ARG A 176 5.01 0.70 -13.89
C ARG A 176 3.93 0.74 -12.81
N ASP A 177 4.29 0.44 -11.58
CA ASP A 177 3.35 0.43 -10.46
C ASP A 177 3.21 1.82 -9.83
N SER A 178 2.10 2.06 -9.12
CA SER A 178 1.89 3.29 -8.35
C SER A 178 3.03 3.51 -7.34
N GLY A 179 3.44 4.76 -7.16
CA GLY A 179 4.58 5.14 -6.32
C GLY A 179 5.95 5.07 -7.00
N ALA A 180 6.04 4.51 -8.21
CA ALA A 180 7.30 4.43 -8.94
C ALA A 180 7.89 5.82 -9.25
N GLY A 181 7.06 6.80 -9.54
CA GLY A 181 7.50 8.17 -9.80
C GLY A 181 8.08 8.84 -8.56
N TYR A 182 7.49 8.65 -7.36
CA TYR A 182 8.06 9.10 -6.09
C TYR A 182 9.44 8.48 -5.85
N GLY A 183 9.56 7.17 -6.00
CA GLY A 183 10.83 6.47 -5.84
C GLY A 183 11.90 6.94 -6.82
N PHE A 184 11.53 7.12 -8.09
CA PHE A 184 12.43 7.63 -9.11
C PHE A 184 12.85 9.08 -8.84
N LYS A 185 11.93 9.95 -8.40
CA LYS A 185 12.23 11.34 -8.07
C LYS A 185 13.21 11.43 -6.91
N ILE A 186 12.98 10.68 -5.83
CA ILE A 186 13.88 10.58 -4.68
C ILE A 186 15.29 10.11 -5.14
N PHE A 187 15.35 9.07 -5.98
CA PHE A 187 16.61 8.58 -6.53
C PHE A 187 17.33 9.63 -7.37
N ARG A 188 16.62 10.32 -8.26
CA ARG A 188 17.19 11.31 -9.18
C ARG A 188 17.75 12.53 -8.45
N GLU A 189 17.06 13.01 -7.43
CA GLU A 189 17.47 14.17 -6.63
C GLU A 189 18.51 13.81 -5.53
N GLY A 190 18.93 12.54 -5.44
CA GLY A 190 19.87 12.09 -4.42
C GLY A 190 19.31 12.15 -2.99
N LEU A 191 18.00 12.14 -2.85
CA LEU A 191 17.30 12.20 -1.56
C LEU A 191 17.19 10.79 -0.94
N ALA A 192 16.80 10.75 0.32
CA ALA A 192 16.58 9.53 1.08
C ALA A 192 15.11 9.40 1.52
N TRP A 193 14.71 8.18 1.85
CA TRP A 193 13.44 7.93 2.51
C TRP A 193 13.60 6.91 3.64
N TYR A 194 12.77 7.10 4.68
CA TYR A 194 12.73 6.20 5.84
C TYR A 194 11.91 4.96 5.52
N ARG A 195 12.56 3.81 5.53
CA ARG A 195 11.93 2.52 5.21
C ARG A 195 11.34 1.91 6.45
N LEU A 196 10.04 1.70 6.45
CA LEU A 196 9.37 0.93 7.48
C LEU A 196 9.63 -0.55 7.21
N ALA A 197 10.55 -1.12 7.97
CA ALA A 197 10.81 -2.55 7.93
C ALA A 197 9.66 -3.32 8.57
N ARG A 198 9.39 -4.52 8.05
CA ARG A 198 8.44 -5.44 8.67
C ARG A 198 8.95 -5.88 10.04
N THR A 199 8.12 -5.78 11.06
CA THR A 199 8.48 -6.04 12.48
C THR A 199 7.84 -7.29 13.05
N ASP A 200 6.76 -7.80 12.44
CA ASP A 200 6.21 -9.10 12.82
C ASP A 200 7.07 -10.26 12.28
N HIS A 201 6.97 -11.43 12.94
CA HIS A 201 7.75 -12.62 12.62
C HIS A 201 7.00 -13.66 11.79
N GLY A 202 5.82 -13.31 11.27
CA GLY A 202 4.99 -14.24 10.52
C GLY A 202 5.69 -14.80 9.28
N PRO A 203 5.40 -16.07 8.90
CA PRO A 203 6.02 -16.76 7.76
C PRO A 203 5.55 -16.21 6.40
N ASP A 204 4.72 -15.21 6.42
CA ASP A 204 4.02 -14.71 5.26
C ASP A 204 4.86 -13.81 4.36
N GLY A 205 4.42 -13.65 3.12
CA GLY A 205 5.14 -12.90 2.10
C GLY A 205 5.34 -11.43 2.47
N TRP A 206 6.29 -10.81 1.83
CA TRP A 206 6.79 -9.46 2.09
C TRP A 206 5.74 -8.32 2.08
N GLY A 207 4.62 -8.51 1.43
CA GLY A 207 3.55 -7.48 1.37
C GLY A 207 2.56 -7.51 2.53
N PHE A 208 2.60 -8.53 3.41
CA PHE A 208 1.69 -8.69 4.54
C PHE A 208 2.41 -8.49 5.86
N GLY A 209 1.78 -7.82 6.82
CA GLY A 209 2.29 -7.73 8.18
C GLY A 209 2.20 -6.34 8.80
N ILE A 210 2.92 -6.17 9.91
CA ILE A 210 3.09 -4.89 10.59
C ILE A 210 4.48 -4.34 10.27
N PHE A 211 4.53 -3.07 9.91
CA PHE A 211 5.73 -2.39 9.47
C PHE A 211 6.07 -1.25 10.43
N GLY A 212 7.31 -1.24 10.92
CA GLY A 212 7.81 -0.25 11.88
C GLY A 212 6.98 -0.21 13.16
N ASP A 213 6.38 -1.32 13.57
CA ASP A 213 5.41 -1.43 14.69
C ASP A 213 4.22 -0.46 14.59
N THR A 214 3.99 0.10 13.42
CA THR A 214 3.17 1.30 13.24
C THR A 214 2.05 1.09 12.25
N ILE A 215 2.35 0.49 11.09
CA ILE A 215 1.40 0.34 9.99
C ILE A 215 1.18 -1.13 9.70
N PHE A 216 -0.09 -1.54 9.71
CA PHE A 216 -0.50 -2.84 9.18
C PHE A 216 -0.78 -2.72 7.68
N HIS A 217 -0.46 -3.77 6.92
CA HIS A 217 -0.84 -3.93 5.53
C HIS A 217 -1.21 -5.40 5.24
N LEU A 218 -2.39 -5.61 4.64
CA LEU A 218 -2.92 -6.95 4.34
C LEU A 218 -2.24 -7.61 3.13
N GLY A 219 -1.59 -6.81 2.29
CA GLY A 219 -0.80 -7.32 1.17
C GLY A 219 -1.61 -7.66 -0.08
N GLY A 220 -2.46 -6.75 -0.52
CA GLY A 220 -3.24 -6.86 -1.76
C GLY A 220 -4.72 -7.17 -1.54
N GLY A 221 -5.28 -6.74 -0.40
CA GLY A 221 -6.69 -6.93 -0.05
C GLY A 221 -7.68 -6.27 -1.00
N GLN A 222 -7.23 -5.31 -1.80
CA GLN A 222 -8.04 -4.61 -2.82
C GLN A 222 -7.92 -5.20 -4.23
N TRP A 223 -7.32 -6.38 -4.40
CA TRP A 223 -7.26 -7.01 -5.71
C TRP A 223 -8.63 -7.53 -6.13
N PHE A 224 -9.07 -7.10 -7.31
CA PHE A 224 -10.40 -7.42 -7.82
C PHE A 224 -10.55 -8.88 -8.25
N PRO A 225 -11.51 -9.62 -7.67
CA PRO A 225 -11.88 -10.92 -8.18
C PRO A 225 -12.63 -10.86 -9.52
N LYS A 226 -13.16 -9.69 -9.92
CA LYS A 226 -14.13 -9.61 -11.04
C LYS A 226 -13.53 -9.82 -12.42
N GLU A 227 -12.28 -9.44 -12.66
CA GLU A 227 -11.63 -9.71 -13.94
C GLU A 227 -11.11 -11.15 -14.01
N ASN A 228 -10.99 -11.82 -12.87
CA ASN A 228 -10.62 -13.22 -12.73
C ASN A 228 -11.76 -14.13 -12.21
N ALA A 229 -13.01 -13.69 -12.28
CA ALA A 229 -14.16 -14.49 -11.80
C ALA A 229 -14.35 -15.82 -12.56
N GLY A 230 -13.58 -16.04 -13.64
CA GLY A 230 -13.48 -17.31 -14.34
C GLY A 230 -12.18 -18.07 -14.09
N ALA A 231 -11.26 -17.56 -13.26
CA ALA A 231 -10.03 -18.28 -12.95
C ALA A 231 -10.37 -19.52 -12.09
N PRO A 232 -9.86 -20.70 -12.44
CA PRO A 232 -10.11 -21.89 -11.66
C PRO A 232 -9.56 -21.71 -10.23
N ARG A 233 -10.36 -22.10 -9.22
CA ARG A 233 -9.88 -22.13 -7.83
C ARG A 233 -8.62 -22.97 -7.74
N PRO A 234 -7.58 -22.53 -7.00
CA PRO A 234 -6.35 -23.29 -6.89
C PRO A 234 -6.66 -24.71 -6.41
N GLY A 235 -6.21 -25.69 -7.18
CA GLY A 235 -6.42 -27.10 -6.85
C GLY A 235 -5.56 -27.54 -5.67
N ARG A 236 -5.88 -28.69 -5.07
CA ARG A 236 -5.09 -29.29 -3.96
C ARG A 236 -3.59 -29.43 -4.29
N LEU A 237 -3.26 -29.65 -5.55
CA LEU A 237 -1.88 -29.73 -6.06
C LEU A 237 -1.16 -28.36 -5.93
N THR A 238 -1.84 -27.25 -6.21
CA THR A 238 -1.29 -25.90 -6.10
C THR A 238 -0.93 -25.56 -4.67
N PHE A 239 -1.80 -25.89 -3.71
CA PHE A 239 -1.50 -25.74 -2.28
C PHE A 239 -0.38 -26.65 -1.80
N GLY A 240 -0.27 -27.87 -2.35
CA GLY A 240 0.82 -28.80 -2.06
C GLY A 240 2.17 -28.26 -2.52
N LEU A 241 2.25 -27.76 -3.75
CA LEU A 241 3.46 -27.15 -4.31
C LEU A 241 3.88 -25.89 -3.55
N GLU A 242 2.92 -25.10 -3.09
CA GLU A 242 3.20 -23.93 -2.27
C GLU A 242 3.79 -24.29 -0.89
N ARG A 243 3.24 -25.31 -0.23
CA ARG A 243 3.80 -25.80 1.05
C ARG A 243 5.24 -26.28 0.88
N VAL A 244 5.51 -27.01 -0.18
CA VAL A 244 6.87 -27.46 -0.52
C VAL A 244 7.78 -26.26 -0.82
N TRP A 245 7.29 -25.25 -1.56
CA TRP A 245 8.05 -24.05 -1.84
C TRP A 245 8.34 -23.23 -0.57
N ASN A 246 7.35 -23.06 0.31
CA ASN A 246 7.53 -22.34 1.56
C ASN A 246 8.51 -23.06 2.52
N ALA A 247 8.46 -24.38 2.59
CA ALA A 247 9.44 -25.16 3.34
C ALA A 247 10.84 -25.04 2.73
N ALA A 248 10.95 -25.09 1.40
CA ALA A 248 12.22 -24.93 0.70
C ALA A 248 12.82 -23.52 0.91
N ARG A 249 12.00 -22.48 0.95
CA ARG A 249 12.47 -21.10 1.23
C ARG A 249 13.12 -20.94 2.59
N LEU A 250 12.78 -21.73 3.60
CA LEU A 250 13.40 -21.67 4.92
C LEU A 250 14.84 -22.19 4.94
N VAL A 251 15.17 -23.09 4.01
CA VAL A 251 16.49 -23.75 3.95
C VAL A 251 17.36 -23.31 2.77
N LEU A 252 16.78 -22.70 1.73
CA LEU A 252 17.53 -22.30 0.55
C LEU A 252 18.24 -20.96 0.73
N PRO A 253 19.49 -20.79 0.23
CA PRO A 253 20.16 -19.50 0.18
C PRO A 253 19.34 -18.46 -0.61
N ARG A 254 19.31 -17.21 -0.16
CA ARG A 254 18.52 -16.12 -0.75
C ARG A 254 18.71 -15.97 -2.28
N GLY A 255 19.94 -16.09 -2.77
CA GLY A 255 20.23 -16.02 -4.21
C GLY A 255 19.60 -17.16 -5.03
N LEU A 256 19.45 -18.34 -4.44
CA LEU A 256 18.78 -19.47 -5.08
C LEU A 256 17.27 -19.35 -5.03
N GLN A 257 16.73 -18.80 -3.94
CA GLN A 257 15.30 -18.48 -3.82
C GLN A 257 14.83 -17.52 -4.91
N SER A 258 15.62 -16.49 -5.22
CA SER A 258 15.34 -15.53 -6.30
C SER A 258 15.28 -16.22 -7.67
N ARG A 259 16.24 -17.08 -7.98
CA ARG A 259 16.31 -17.80 -9.27
C ARG A 259 15.16 -18.80 -9.44
N ILE A 260 14.88 -19.59 -8.42
CA ILE A 260 13.79 -20.57 -8.47
C ILE A 260 12.43 -19.86 -8.46
N GLY A 261 12.29 -18.75 -7.70
CA GLY A 261 11.09 -17.93 -7.70
C GLY A 261 10.74 -17.32 -9.07
N GLN A 262 11.72 -17.11 -9.94
CA GLN A 262 11.49 -16.68 -11.32
C GLN A 262 10.98 -17.81 -12.22
N LEU A 263 11.28 -19.06 -11.89
CA LEU A 263 10.83 -20.25 -12.62
C LEU A 263 9.41 -20.70 -12.23
N VAL A 264 8.90 -20.25 -11.10
CA VAL A 264 7.50 -20.55 -10.70
C VAL A 264 6.56 -19.70 -11.56
N PRO A 265 5.63 -20.31 -12.32
CA PRO A 265 4.71 -19.57 -13.17
C PRO A 265 4.01 -18.45 -12.41
N TRP A 266 3.97 -17.27 -12.98
CA TRP A 266 3.35 -16.08 -12.37
C TRP A 266 1.88 -16.36 -11.95
N ALA A 267 1.11 -17.04 -12.81
CA ALA A 267 -0.26 -17.45 -12.52
C ALA A 267 -0.39 -18.25 -11.22
N LEU A 268 0.52 -19.21 -10.98
CA LEU A 268 0.49 -20.05 -9.76
C LEU A 268 0.72 -19.22 -8.50
N ARG A 269 1.61 -18.22 -8.56
CA ARG A 269 1.88 -17.31 -7.45
C ARG A 269 0.70 -16.40 -7.14
N MET A 270 -0.01 -15.96 -8.18
CA MET A 270 -1.18 -15.11 -8.07
C MET A 270 -2.37 -15.83 -7.43
N GLU A 271 -2.71 -17.03 -7.92
CA GLU A 271 -3.84 -17.81 -7.40
C GLU A 271 -3.73 -18.11 -5.90
N VAL A 272 -2.54 -18.53 -5.48
CA VAL A 272 -2.29 -18.86 -4.07
C VAL A 272 -2.26 -17.60 -3.22
N GLY A 273 -1.67 -16.52 -3.73
CA GLY A 273 -1.68 -15.21 -3.09
C GLY A 273 -3.10 -14.72 -2.82
N HIS A 274 -3.98 -14.78 -3.81
CA HIS A 274 -5.37 -14.33 -3.70
C HIS A 274 -6.16 -15.11 -2.64
N SER A 275 -6.09 -16.45 -2.63
CA SER A 275 -6.82 -17.22 -1.64
C SER A 275 -6.31 -17.02 -0.21
N ARG A 276 -5.02 -16.71 -0.04
CA ARG A 276 -4.43 -16.37 1.25
C ARG A 276 -4.92 -15.01 1.74
N VAL A 277 -4.87 -14.01 0.85
CA VAL A 277 -5.36 -12.66 1.16
C VAL A 277 -6.84 -12.68 1.50
N ALA A 278 -7.67 -13.40 0.72
CA ALA A 278 -9.09 -13.53 1.00
C ALA A 278 -9.38 -14.17 2.37
N ARG A 279 -8.65 -15.23 2.74
CA ARG A 279 -8.77 -15.84 4.07
C ARG A 279 -8.38 -14.87 5.18
N ARG A 280 -7.25 -14.17 5.06
CA ARG A 280 -6.81 -13.18 6.04
C ARG A 280 -7.76 -12.00 6.15
N LYS A 281 -8.30 -11.54 5.03
CA LYS A 281 -9.34 -10.51 5.01
C LYS A 281 -10.53 -10.97 5.84
N ALA A 282 -11.05 -12.17 5.60
CA ALA A 282 -12.16 -12.73 6.37
C ALA A 282 -11.85 -12.91 7.86
N GLU A 283 -10.62 -13.29 8.22
CA GLU A 283 -10.17 -13.37 9.61
C GLU A 283 -10.07 -11.99 10.26
N LEU A 284 -9.46 -11.02 9.57
CA LEU A 284 -9.33 -9.64 10.02
C LEU A 284 -10.70 -8.99 10.27
N VAL A 285 -11.62 -9.04 9.31
CA VAL A 285 -12.93 -8.37 9.44
C VAL A 285 -13.84 -9.05 10.45
N ARG A 286 -13.62 -10.33 10.77
CA ARG A 286 -14.36 -11.06 11.81
C ARG A 286 -13.95 -10.66 13.22
N ALA A 287 -12.67 -10.46 13.48
CA ALA A 287 -12.13 -10.18 14.81
C ALA A 287 -10.84 -9.33 14.73
N PRO A 288 -10.93 -8.02 14.39
CA PRO A 288 -9.77 -7.18 14.05
C PRO A 288 -8.71 -7.14 15.16
N GLU A 289 -9.10 -6.93 16.40
CA GLU A 289 -8.16 -6.81 17.53
C GLU A 289 -7.43 -8.12 17.83
N ALA A 290 -8.13 -9.25 17.75
CA ALA A 290 -7.51 -10.56 17.94
C ALA A 290 -6.54 -10.86 16.79
N PHE A 291 -6.96 -10.62 15.56
CA PHE A 291 -6.12 -10.82 14.38
C PHE A 291 -4.83 -9.99 14.42
N LEU A 292 -4.94 -8.68 14.72
CA LEU A 292 -3.78 -7.78 14.80
C LEU A 292 -2.83 -8.17 15.94
N ARG A 293 -3.36 -8.63 17.08
CA ARG A 293 -2.55 -9.16 18.18
C ARG A 293 -1.79 -10.41 17.75
N ASP A 294 -2.47 -11.34 17.06
CA ASP A 294 -1.83 -12.59 16.61
C ASP A 294 -0.74 -12.32 15.56
N VAL A 295 -0.94 -11.34 14.66
CA VAL A 295 0.09 -10.90 13.71
C VAL A 295 1.32 -10.32 14.43
N ARG A 296 1.15 -9.62 15.57
CA ARG A 296 2.29 -9.09 16.34
C ARG A 296 3.08 -10.17 17.06
N LEU A 297 2.42 -11.23 17.49
CA LEU A 297 3.03 -12.31 18.29
C LEU A 297 3.65 -13.41 17.43
N GLY A 298 3.19 -13.59 16.19
CA GLY A 298 3.64 -14.64 15.26
C GLY A 298 4.88 -14.28 14.52
#